data_550db9719fb9860be083ef184c7e7511
#
_entry.id   550db9719fb9860be083ef184c7e7511
#
_cell.length_a   1.000
_cell.length_b   1.000
_cell.length_c   1.000
_cell.angle_alpha   90.00
_cell.angle_beta   90.00
_cell.angle_gamma   90.00
#
_symmetry.space_group_name_H-M   'P 1'
#
loop_
_entity.id
_entity.type
_entity.pdbx_description
1 polymer ?
#
loop_
_entity_poly.entity_id
_entity_poly.type
_entity_poly.pdbx_seq_one_letter_code
_entity_poly.pdbx_strand_id
1 'polypeptide(L)'
;MTFETTNILVCGIGGQGVMTATEILSEAAIAEGHDVKKTEVAGMSQRGGVVTSHLRFGRKVLSPQIAPGTADVLLGFEAAEALRWAHYLKPGAMALVNDARLVPPVVELGLFKYPDDPIGEMKSRGVRTVSFDAATIARDLGDLRLGNTVMLGAIADQLPFSAEVLLDCIVKRFARKGEQVVEMNRKAFAAGREAAQAAVPA
;
A
#
# COMPACT_ATOMS: atom_id res chain seq x y z
N MET A 1 -2.59 29.90 -3.81
CA MET A 1 -2.33 28.85 -4.82
C MET A 1 -2.22 27.53 -4.08
N THR A 2 -3.25 26.70 -4.13
CA THR A 2 -3.20 25.33 -3.61
C THR A 2 -2.43 24.49 -4.64
N PHE A 3 -1.24 24.04 -4.28
CA PHE A 3 -0.51 23.07 -5.09
C PHE A 3 -1.22 21.73 -4.93
N GLU A 4 -1.66 21.15 -6.04
CA GLU A 4 -2.27 19.85 -6.03
C GLU A 4 -1.22 18.81 -5.55
N THR A 5 -1.48 18.20 -4.40
CA THR A 5 -0.58 17.25 -3.76
C THR A 5 -1.31 15.92 -3.63
N THR A 6 -0.70 14.85 -4.10
CA THR A 6 -1.19 13.49 -3.88
C THR A 6 -0.67 12.96 -2.55
N ASN A 7 -1.58 12.45 -1.73
CA ASN A 7 -1.31 11.93 -0.38
C ASN A 7 -1.62 10.44 -0.32
N ILE A 8 -0.61 9.60 -0.17
CA ILE A 8 -0.76 8.14 -0.05
C ILE A 8 -0.35 7.71 1.34
N LEU A 9 -1.27 7.10 2.08
CA LEU A 9 -0.97 6.47 3.35
C LEU A 9 -0.76 4.98 3.12
N VAL A 10 0.41 4.47 3.48
CA VAL A 10 0.74 3.04 3.39
C VAL A 10 0.84 2.49 4.80
N CYS A 11 0.13 1.41 5.10
CA CYS A 11 0.13 0.82 6.44
C CYS A 11 0.17 -0.71 6.40
N GLY A 12 0.65 -1.29 7.49
CA GLY A 12 0.75 -2.74 7.64
C GLY A 12 1.58 -3.12 8.85
N ILE A 13 2.09 -4.35 8.83
CA ILE A 13 2.90 -4.93 9.90
C ILE A 13 4.34 -5.08 9.42
N GLY A 14 5.29 -4.90 10.31
CA GLY A 14 6.72 -5.05 10.05
C GLY A 14 7.05 -6.41 9.44
N GLY A 15 7.73 -6.40 8.29
CA GLY A 15 8.02 -7.58 7.47
C GLY A 15 7.21 -7.68 6.18
N GLN A 16 6.08 -6.96 6.04
CA GLN A 16 5.25 -6.98 4.83
C GLN A 16 5.79 -6.07 3.70
N GLY A 17 6.85 -5.31 3.96
CA GLY A 17 7.48 -4.46 2.95
C GLY A 17 6.82 -3.10 2.74
N VAL A 18 6.09 -2.57 3.74
CA VAL A 18 5.49 -1.22 3.71
C VAL A 18 6.50 -0.16 3.29
N MET A 19 7.68 -0.15 3.90
CA MET A 19 8.75 0.80 3.58
C MET A 19 9.25 0.63 2.14
N THR A 20 9.43 -0.62 1.68
CA THR A 20 9.87 -0.91 0.31
C THR A 20 8.84 -0.41 -0.71
N ALA A 21 7.55 -0.62 -0.46
CA ALA A 21 6.49 -0.11 -1.33
C ALA A 21 6.51 1.42 -1.39
N THR A 22 6.64 2.08 -0.24
CA THR A 22 6.69 3.54 -0.17
C THR A 22 7.93 4.10 -0.87
N GLU A 23 9.08 3.43 -0.78
CA GLU A 23 10.29 3.81 -1.53
C GLU A 23 10.06 3.73 -3.04
N ILE A 24 9.51 2.63 -3.55
CA ILE A 24 9.24 2.44 -4.99
C ILE A 24 8.23 3.49 -5.49
N LEU A 25 7.17 3.75 -4.74
CA LEU A 25 6.21 4.81 -5.06
C LEU A 25 6.86 6.20 -5.08
N SER A 26 7.78 6.45 -4.15
CA SER A 26 8.55 7.70 -4.10
C SER A 26 9.47 7.85 -5.30
N GLU A 27 10.17 6.77 -5.68
CA GLU A 27 11.05 6.73 -6.86
C GLU A 27 10.25 7.00 -8.15
N ALA A 28 9.05 6.41 -8.29
CA ALA A 28 8.17 6.64 -9.42
C ALA A 28 7.70 8.12 -9.49
N ALA A 29 7.28 8.69 -8.37
CA ALA A 29 6.88 10.10 -8.33
C ALA A 29 8.05 11.05 -8.63
N ILE A 30 9.27 10.74 -8.18
CA ILE A 30 10.48 11.51 -8.51
C ILE A 30 10.78 11.40 -10.01
N ALA A 31 10.65 10.22 -10.61
CA ALA A 31 10.87 10.01 -12.04
C ALA A 31 9.93 10.86 -12.91
N GLU A 32 8.72 11.13 -12.41
CA GLU A 32 7.73 12.02 -13.04
C GLU A 32 7.94 13.53 -12.70
N GLY A 33 9.04 13.86 -12.02
CA GLY A 33 9.42 15.25 -11.75
C GLY A 33 8.68 15.89 -10.56
N HIS A 34 8.04 15.10 -9.70
CA HIS A 34 7.38 15.63 -8.50
C HIS A 34 8.35 15.93 -7.36
N ASP A 35 8.06 16.96 -6.57
CA ASP A 35 8.65 17.13 -5.24
C ASP A 35 8.01 16.11 -4.29
N VAL A 36 8.84 15.26 -3.66
CA VAL A 36 8.41 14.14 -2.84
C VAL A 36 8.86 14.32 -1.40
N LYS A 37 7.95 14.10 -0.47
CA LYS A 37 8.25 14.01 0.95
C LYS A 37 7.64 12.73 1.51
N LYS A 38 8.42 11.99 2.27
CA LYS A 38 7.94 10.83 3.01
C LYS A 38 8.39 10.84 4.46
N THR A 39 7.61 10.21 5.32
CA THR A 39 7.99 9.90 6.70
C THR A 39 7.41 8.56 7.10
N GLU A 40 8.12 7.88 7.96
CA GLU A 40 7.79 6.53 8.41
C GLU A 40 7.67 6.53 9.92
N VAL A 41 6.63 5.87 10.41
CA VAL A 41 6.46 5.58 11.82
C VAL A 41 6.46 4.07 11.99
N ALA A 42 7.54 3.55 12.56
CA ALA A 42 7.63 2.15 12.94
C ALA A 42 7.39 2.03 14.44
N GLY A 43 6.52 1.10 14.82
CA GLY A 43 6.33 0.75 16.23
C GLY A 43 7.61 0.18 16.84
N MET A 44 7.66 0.05 18.17
CA MET A 44 8.85 -0.39 18.93
C MET A 44 9.35 -1.80 18.57
N SER A 45 8.57 -2.60 17.87
CA SER A 45 8.94 -3.92 17.38
C SER A 45 9.32 -3.85 15.90
N GLN A 46 10.56 -4.14 15.55
CA GLN A 46 11.02 -4.20 14.16
C GLN A 46 10.39 -5.34 13.34
N ARG A 47 9.83 -6.36 14.00
CA ARG A 47 9.07 -7.45 13.39
C ARG A 47 7.76 -7.62 14.14
N GLY A 48 6.64 -7.65 13.39
CA GLY A 48 5.30 -7.75 13.96
C GLY A 48 4.73 -6.45 14.55
N GLY A 49 5.48 -5.36 14.56
CA GLY A 49 4.99 -4.03 14.97
C GLY A 49 4.27 -3.32 13.82
N VAL A 50 3.40 -2.39 14.19
CA VAL A 50 2.71 -1.53 13.22
C VAL A 50 3.71 -0.64 12.48
N VAL A 51 3.58 -0.55 11.17
CA VAL A 51 4.36 0.34 10.32
C VAL A 51 3.41 1.18 9.49
N THR A 52 3.59 2.49 9.54
CA THR A 52 2.89 3.43 8.65
C THR A 52 3.89 4.32 7.93
N SER A 53 3.64 4.56 6.66
CA SER A 53 4.41 5.47 5.84
C SER A 53 3.47 6.49 5.22
N HIS A 54 3.79 7.77 5.42
CA HIS A 54 3.13 8.88 4.76
C HIS A 54 3.95 9.27 3.55
N LEU A 55 3.36 9.21 2.38
CA LEU A 55 3.96 9.63 1.13
C LEU A 55 3.15 10.78 0.55
N ARG A 56 3.82 11.88 0.26
CA ARG A 56 3.22 13.06 -0.36
C ARG A 56 4.07 13.52 -1.52
N PHE A 57 3.43 13.78 -2.65
CA PHE A 57 4.13 14.29 -3.82
C PHE A 57 3.24 15.22 -4.66
N GLY A 58 3.87 16.07 -5.44
CA GLY A 58 3.20 17.06 -6.27
C GLY A 58 4.18 18.13 -6.74
N ARG A 59 3.67 19.25 -7.21
CA ARG A 59 4.54 20.34 -7.69
C ARG A 59 5.44 20.90 -6.59
N LYS A 60 4.95 20.99 -5.36
CA LYS A 60 5.70 21.42 -4.18
C LYS A 60 5.05 20.89 -2.91
N VAL A 61 5.83 20.21 -2.08
CA VAL A 61 5.38 19.60 -0.82
C VAL A 61 6.23 20.13 0.33
N LEU A 62 5.59 20.73 1.33
CA LEU A 62 6.30 21.39 2.44
C LEU A 62 6.44 20.52 3.68
N SER A 63 5.63 19.46 3.81
CA SER A 63 5.66 18.54 4.97
C SER A 63 5.36 17.12 4.51
N PRO A 64 6.02 16.11 5.09
CA PRO A 64 5.72 14.71 4.80
C PRO A 64 4.44 14.21 5.45
N GLN A 65 3.93 14.88 6.50
CA GLN A 65 2.77 14.39 7.24
C GLN A 65 1.46 14.64 6.49
N ILE A 66 0.67 13.59 6.38
CA ILE A 66 -0.72 13.64 5.91
C ILE A 66 -1.60 13.95 7.13
N ALA A 67 -2.45 14.95 7.02
CA ALA A 67 -3.45 15.21 8.07
C ALA A 67 -4.59 14.19 7.99
N PRO A 68 -5.23 13.82 9.11
CA PRO A 68 -6.44 13.00 9.10
C PRO A 68 -7.50 13.59 8.15
N GLY A 69 -8.19 12.74 7.40
CA GLY A 69 -9.20 13.14 6.43
C GLY A 69 -8.67 13.72 5.11
N THR A 70 -7.35 13.60 4.81
CA THR A 70 -6.77 14.21 3.60
C THR A 70 -5.99 13.22 2.71
N ALA A 71 -5.93 11.95 3.05
CA ALA A 71 -5.30 10.94 2.20
C ALA A 71 -6.17 10.66 0.97
N ASP A 72 -5.55 10.65 -0.21
CA ASP A 72 -6.17 10.31 -1.49
C ASP A 72 -6.36 8.81 -1.66
N VAL A 73 -5.38 8.04 -1.15
CA VAL A 73 -5.38 6.59 -1.19
C VAL A 73 -4.79 6.03 0.10
N LEU A 74 -5.39 4.96 0.61
CA LEU A 74 -4.81 4.10 1.64
C LEU A 74 -4.40 2.78 0.99
N LEU A 75 -3.12 2.41 1.13
CA LEU A 75 -2.59 1.11 0.73
C LEU A 75 -2.32 0.28 1.99
N GLY A 76 -3.23 -0.63 2.29
CA GLY A 76 -3.19 -1.48 3.49
C GLY A 76 -2.62 -2.87 3.19
N PHE A 77 -1.48 -3.19 3.76
CA PHE A 77 -0.87 -4.51 3.65
C PHE A 77 -1.50 -5.53 4.61
N GLU A 78 -2.29 -5.05 5.58
CA GLU A 78 -3.00 -5.86 6.58
C GLU A 78 -4.34 -5.21 6.91
N ALA A 79 -5.40 -6.02 7.00
CA ALA A 79 -6.77 -5.53 7.05
C ALA A 79 -7.12 -4.75 8.33
N ALA A 80 -6.67 -5.20 9.51
CA ALA A 80 -6.92 -4.49 10.77
C ALA A 80 -6.15 -3.17 10.84
N GLU A 81 -4.95 -3.12 10.28
CA GLU A 81 -4.19 -1.88 10.19
C GLU A 81 -4.82 -0.91 9.18
N ALA A 82 -5.34 -1.40 8.05
CA ALA A 82 -6.09 -0.57 7.12
C ALA A 82 -7.33 0.06 7.79
N LEU A 83 -8.09 -0.71 8.56
CA LEU A 83 -9.22 -0.20 9.34
C LEU A 83 -8.77 0.85 10.36
N ARG A 84 -7.68 0.60 11.08
CA ARG A 84 -7.13 1.53 12.09
C ARG A 84 -6.81 2.90 11.49
N TRP A 85 -6.26 2.93 10.28
CA TRP A 85 -5.81 4.14 9.60
C TRP A 85 -6.81 4.71 8.60
N ALA A 86 -7.99 4.08 8.42
CA ALA A 86 -9.01 4.51 7.47
C ALA A 86 -9.50 5.95 7.70
N HIS A 87 -9.43 6.47 8.93
CA HIS A 87 -9.80 7.84 9.27
C HIS A 87 -8.90 8.92 8.65
N TYR A 88 -7.78 8.52 8.02
CA TYR A 88 -6.94 9.43 7.24
C TYR A 88 -7.50 9.71 5.84
N LEU A 89 -8.35 8.83 5.31
CA LEU A 89 -8.92 9.00 3.97
C LEU A 89 -9.83 10.22 3.91
N LYS A 90 -9.71 10.98 2.83
CA LYS A 90 -10.70 12.00 2.50
C LYS A 90 -12.02 11.36 2.07
N PRO A 91 -13.16 12.07 2.16
CA PRO A 91 -14.45 11.55 1.68
C PRO A 91 -14.36 11.09 0.21
N GLY A 92 -14.83 9.85 -0.06
CA GLY A 92 -14.83 9.26 -1.40
C GLY A 92 -13.49 8.67 -1.87
N ALA A 93 -12.42 8.82 -1.07
CA ALA A 93 -11.13 8.20 -1.36
C ALA A 93 -11.17 6.67 -1.19
N MET A 94 -10.20 5.99 -1.81
CA MET A 94 -10.17 4.53 -1.87
C MET A 94 -9.17 3.94 -0.88
N ALA A 95 -9.57 2.85 -0.24
CA ALA A 95 -8.68 1.93 0.44
C ALA A 95 -8.45 0.68 -0.43
N LEU A 96 -7.19 0.40 -0.73
CA LEU A 96 -6.73 -0.84 -1.38
C LEU A 96 -6.12 -1.71 -0.29
N VAL A 97 -6.71 -2.88 -0.03
CA VAL A 97 -6.38 -3.66 1.16
C VAL A 97 -6.05 -5.10 0.81
N ASN A 98 -4.90 -5.56 1.28
CA ASN A 98 -4.61 -6.99 1.31
C ASN A 98 -5.47 -7.63 2.43
N ASP A 99 -6.32 -8.56 2.03
CA ASP A 99 -7.28 -9.26 2.90
C ASP A 99 -6.59 -10.33 3.79
N ALA A 100 -5.33 -10.61 3.57
CA ALA A 100 -4.58 -11.55 4.39
C ALA A 100 -4.57 -11.12 5.86
N ARG A 101 -5.02 -12.00 6.73
CA ARG A 101 -5.04 -11.79 8.18
C ARG A 101 -3.68 -12.16 8.78
N LEU A 102 -2.97 -11.17 9.29
CA LEU A 102 -1.75 -11.37 10.05
C LEU A 102 -1.96 -10.83 11.47
N VAL A 103 -2.17 -11.75 12.41
CA VAL A 103 -2.43 -11.38 13.81
C VAL A 103 -1.13 -10.88 14.45
N PRO A 104 -1.06 -9.61 14.91
CA PRO A 104 0.12 -9.09 15.59
C PRO A 104 0.35 -9.78 16.93
N PRO A 105 1.61 -9.92 17.39
CA PRO A 105 1.92 -10.53 18.69
C PRO A 105 1.18 -9.92 19.89
N VAL A 106 0.89 -8.63 19.84
CA VAL A 106 0.12 -7.92 20.89
C VAL A 106 -1.32 -8.41 21.03
N VAL A 107 -1.90 -8.97 19.97
CA VAL A 107 -3.21 -9.61 19.98
C VAL A 107 -3.11 -11.01 20.57
N GLU A 108 -2.08 -11.77 20.22
CA GLU A 108 -1.82 -13.11 20.79
C GLU A 108 -1.58 -13.04 22.30
N LEU A 109 -0.97 -11.94 22.78
CA LEU A 109 -0.80 -11.65 24.20
C LEU A 109 -2.08 -11.15 24.90
N GLY A 110 -3.21 -11.04 24.18
CA GLY A 110 -4.48 -10.58 24.74
C GLY A 110 -4.55 -9.09 25.08
N LEU A 111 -3.56 -8.29 24.67
CA LEU A 111 -3.53 -6.85 24.94
C LEU A 111 -4.48 -6.06 24.03
N PHE A 112 -4.79 -6.58 22.85
CA PHE A 112 -5.76 -6.02 21.92
C PHE A 112 -6.62 -7.13 21.29
N LYS A 113 -7.88 -6.82 20.97
CA LYS A 113 -8.76 -7.71 20.20
C LYS A 113 -8.58 -7.41 18.72
N TYR A 114 -8.35 -8.46 17.92
CA TYR A 114 -8.36 -8.34 16.46
C TYR A 114 -9.82 -8.13 16.00
N PRO A 115 -10.10 -7.17 15.08
CA PRO A 115 -11.45 -6.98 14.55
C PRO A 115 -11.97 -8.26 13.87
N ASP A 116 -13.24 -8.59 14.08
CA ASP A 116 -13.82 -9.81 13.51
C ASP A 116 -13.94 -9.71 11.97
N ASP A 117 -14.36 -8.56 11.46
CA ASP A 117 -14.47 -8.23 10.02
C ASP A 117 -14.00 -6.80 9.73
N PRO A 118 -12.68 -6.57 9.62
CA PRO A 118 -12.16 -5.22 9.39
C PRO A 118 -12.58 -4.63 8.04
N ILE A 119 -12.73 -5.45 7.00
CA ILE A 119 -13.15 -5.00 5.67
C ILE A 119 -14.62 -4.59 5.67
N GLY A 120 -15.50 -5.40 6.25
CA GLY A 120 -16.91 -5.06 6.41
C GLY A 120 -17.11 -3.81 7.26
N GLU A 121 -16.32 -3.64 8.31
CA GLU A 121 -16.36 -2.44 9.15
C GLU A 121 -15.93 -1.18 8.40
N MET A 122 -14.90 -1.24 7.56
CA MET A 122 -14.52 -0.12 6.69
C MET A 122 -15.66 0.25 5.73
N LYS A 123 -16.26 -0.74 5.08
CA LYS A 123 -17.39 -0.54 4.17
C LYS A 123 -18.60 0.05 4.88
N SER A 124 -18.93 -0.43 6.08
CA SER A 124 -20.07 0.09 6.89
C SER A 124 -19.86 1.55 7.33
N ARG A 125 -18.60 1.99 7.46
CA ARG A 125 -18.22 3.38 7.72
C ARG A 125 -18.19 4.25 6.47
N GLY A 126 -18.61 3.72 5.30
CA GLY A 126 -18.64 4.44 4.03
C GLY A 126 -17.29 4.56 3.33
N VAL A 127 -16.28 3.80 3.74
CA VAL A 127 -14.98 3.78 3.06
C VAL A 127 -15.10 2.94 1.78
N ARG A 128 -14.75 3.52 0.64
CA ARG A 128 -14.65 2.81 -0.63
C ARG A 128 -13.47 1.83 -0.57
N THR A 129 -13.77 0.56 -0.25
CA THR A 129 -12.77 -0.46 0.02
C THR A 129 -12.73 -1.50 -1.08
N VAL A 130 -11.56 -1.66 -1.69
CA VAL A 130 -11.19 -2.73 -2.62
C VAL A 130 -10.26 -3.68 -1.87
N SER A 131 -10.65 -4.94 -1.73
CA SER A 131 -9.88 -5.94 -0.98
C SER A 131 -9.72 -7.23 -1.78
N PHE A 132 -8.56 -7.86 -1.65
CA PHE A 132 -8.21 -9.13 -2.28
C PHE A 132 -7.04 -9.77 -1.52
N ASP A 133 -6.86 -11.09 -1.66
CA ASP A 133 -5.77 -11.83 -1.02
C ASP A 133 -4.48 -11.78 -1.87
N ALA A 134 -3.65 -10.76 -1.63
CA ALA A 134 -2.36 -10.61 -2.29
C ALA A 134 -1.36 -11.73 -1.92
N ALA A 135 -1.52 -12.37 -0.75
CA ALA A 135 -0.65 -13.46 -0.33
C ALA A 135 -0.92 -14.72 -1.14
N THR A 136 -2.18 -15.04 -1.42
CA THR A 136 -2.54 -16.15 -2.31
C THR A 136 -2.06 -15.90 -3.73
N ILE A 137 -2.27 -14.71 -4.29
CA ILE A 137 -1.74 -14.35 -5.62
C ILE A 137 -0.22 -14.54 -5.66
N ALA A 138 0.51 -14.05 -4.67
CA ALA A 138 1.96 -14.19 -4.60
C ALA A 138 2.41 -15.65 -4.49
N ARG A 139 1.68 -16.47 -3.71
CA ARG A 139 1.95 -17.92 -3.56
C ARG A 139 1.77 -18.66 -4.88
N ASP A 140 0.71 -18.36 -5.62
CA ASP A 140 0.39 -18.98 -6.91
C ASP A 140 1.44 -18.62 -7.97
N LEU A 141 2.07 -17.45 -7.84
CA LEU A 141 3.23 -17.05 -8.65
C LEU A 141 4.56 -17.67 -8.16
N GLY A 142 4.55 -18.40 -7.06
CA GLY A 142 5.69 -19.18 -6.56
C GLY A 142 6.55 -18.51 -5.48
N ASP A 143 6.26 -17.28 -5.05
CA ASP A 143 7.04 -16.60 -4.01
C ASP A 143 6.18 -15.58 -3.22
N LEU A 144 5.95 -15.86 -1.93
CA LEU A 144 5.18 -14.98 -1.03
C LEU A 144 5.73 -13.54 -0.94
N ARG A 145 7.03 -13.34 -1.23
CA ARG A 145 7.66 -12.00 -1.24
C ARG A 145 7.12 -11.11 -2.35
N LEU A 146 6.49 -11.69 -3.37
CA LEU A 146 5.82 -10.96 -4.45
C LEU A 146 4.57 -10.20 -3.99
N GLY A 147 4.01 -10.51 -2.81
CA GLY A 147 2.85 -9.81 -2.27
C GLY A 147 3.01 -8.29 -2.20
N ASN A 148 4.24 -7.81 -1.97
CA ASN A 148 4.54 -6.39 -2.03
C ASN A 148 4.31 -5.81 -3.44
N THR A 149 4.80 -6.51 -4.47
CA THR A 149 4.65 -6.09 -5.86
C THR A 149 3.20 -6.23 -6.36
N VAL A 150 2.46 -7.24 -5.86
CA VAL A 150 1.01 -7.37 -6.09
C VAL A 150 0.28 -6.13 -5.58
N MET A 151 0.58 -5.67 -4.36
CA MET A 151 -0.03 -4.46 -3.80
C MET A 151 0.37 -3.18 -4.56
N LEU A 152 1.60 -3.11 -5.07
CA LEU A 152 2.03 -2.01 -5.95
C LEU A 152 1.30 -2.03 -7.29
N GLY A 153 1.00 -3.20 -7.85
CA GLY A 153 0.14 -3.33 -9.02
C GLY A 153 -1.27 -2.81 -8.75
N ALA A 154 -1.83 -3.15 -7.61
CA ALA A 154 -3.18 -2.74 -7.24
C ALA A 154 -3.36 -1.21 -7.16
N ILE A 155 -2.35 -0.48 -6.68
CA ILE A 155 -2.43 0.99 -6.57
C ILE A 155 -2.17 1.71 -7.89
N ALA A 156 -1.63 1.05 -8.90
CA ALA A 156 -1.12 1.69 -10.11
C ALA A 156 -2.15 2.60 -10.80
N ASP A 157 -3.41 2.16 -10.89
CA ASP A 157 -4.49 2.93 -11.55
C ASP A 157 -5.05 4.08 -10.68
N GLN A 158 -4.57 4.22 -9.46
CA GLN A 158 -4.95 5.32 -8.55
C GLN A 158 -3.91 6.45 -8.52
N LEU A 159 -2.82 6.29 -9.26
CA LEU A 159 -1.73 7.25 -9.32
C LEU A 159 -1.94 8.27 -10.46
N PRO A 160 -1.46 9.51 -10.33
CA PRO A 160 -1.59 10.53 -11.38
C PRO A 160 -0.57 10.36 -12.52
N PHE A 161 0.14 9.25 -12.56
CA PHE A 161 1.10 8.89 -13.61
C PHE A 161 0.90 7.44 -14.07
N SER A 162 1.54 7.07 -15.17
CA SER A 162 1.28 5.78 -15.80
C SER A 162 1.78 4.59 -14.99
N ALA A 163 1.09 3.46 -15.11
CA ALA A 163 1.47 2.20 -14.47
C ALA A 163 2.87 1.71 -14.91
N GLU A 164 3.28 2.06 -16.12
CA GLU A 164 4.58 1.71 -16.69
C GLU A 164 5.73 2.35 -15.91
N VAL A 165 5.58 3.60 -15.47
CA VAL A 165 6.61 4.29 -14.66
C VAL A 165 6.82 3.57 -13.33
N LEU A 166 5.74 3.15 -12.68
CA LEU A 166 5.83 2.38 -11.44
C LEU A 166 6.46 1.00 -11.68
N LEU A 167 6.07 0.32 -12.75
CA LEU A 167 6.64 -0.97 -13.14
C LEU A 167 8.14 -0.86 -13.43
N ASP A 168 8.58 0.19 -14.11
CA ASP A 168 10.00 0.44 -14.39
C ASP A 168 10.81 0.63 -13.10
N CYS A 169 10.28 1.32 -12.11
CA CYS A 169 10.92 1.45 -10.80
C CYS A 169 11.04 0.08 -10.10
N ILE A 170 10.00 -0.76 -10.16
CA ILE A 170 10.03 -2.13 -9.64
C ILE A 170 11.12 -2.94 -10.35
N VAL A 171 11.14 -2.92 -11.67
CA VAL A 171 12.14 -3.64 -12.48
C VAL A 171 13.56 -3.19 -12.14
N LYS A 172 13.83 -1.89 -12.07
CA LYS A 172 15.12 -1.34 -11.65
C LYS A 172 15.54 -1.80 -10.27
N ARG A 173 14.61 -1.81 -9.31
CA ARG A 173 14.83 -2.25 -7.91
C ARG A 173 15.30 -3.70 -7.84
N PHE A 174 14.72 -4.57 -8.67
CA PHE A 174 14.98 -6.01 -8.65
C PHE A 174 15.98 -6.48 -9.72
N ALA A 175 16.45 -5.63 -10.62
CA ALA A 175 17.34 -5.97 -11.74
C ALA A 175 18.60 -6.75 -11.29
N ARG A 176 19.21 -6.38 -10.15
CA ARG A 176 20.41 -7.04 -9.62
C ARG A 176 20.16 -8.46 -9.10
N LYS A 177 18.89 -8.88 -8.94
CA LYS A 177 18.52 -10.22 -8.47
C LYS A 177 18.35 -11.24 -9.60
N GLY A 178 18.54 -10.83 -10.84
CA GLY A 178 18.45 -11.67 -12.04
C GLY A 178 17.12 -11.56 -12.76
N GLU A 179 17.14 -11.97 -14.05
CA GLU A 179 16.02 -11.82 -14.97
C GLU A 179 14.76 -12.57 -14.53
N GLN A 180 14.92 -13.76 -13.96
CA GLN A 180 13.80 -14.54 -13.44
C GLN A 180 13.03 -13.77 -12.34
N VAL A 181 13.74 -13.10 -11.42
CA VAL A 181 13.10 -12.30 -10.37
C VAL A 181 12.39 -11.09 -10.95
N VAL A 182 12.98 -10.45 -11.96
CA VAL A 182 12.35 -9.32 -12.67
C VAL A 182 11.05 -9.78 -13.33
N GLU A 183 11.06 -10.91 -14.04
CA GLU A 183 9.88 -11.41 -14.73
C GLU A 183 8.77 -11.82 -13.73
N MET A 184 9.12 -12.44 -12.62
CA MET A 184 8.17 -12.72 -11.54
C MET A 184 7.52 -11.44 -10.99
N ASN A 185 8.29 -10.37 -10.81
CA ASN A 185 7.76 -9.09 -10.36
C ASN A 185 6.84 -8.43 -11.42
N ARG A 186 7.14 -8.56 -12.72
CA ARG A 186 6.23 -8.11 -13.79
C ARG A 186 4.88 -8.82 -13.71
N LYS A 187 4.88 -10.14 -13.57
CA LYS A 187 3.66 -10.95 -13.41
C LYS A 187 2.90 -10.58 -12.14
N ALA A 188 3.59 -10.39 -11.03
CA ALA A 188 2.98 -10.00 -9.76
C ALA A 188 2.31 -8.62 -9.84
N PHE A 189 2.95 -7.66 -10.51
CA PHE A 189 2.40 -6.34 -10.76
C PHE A 189 1.12 -6.39 -11.60
N ALA A 190 1.15 -7.13 -12.72
CA ALA A 190 -0.03 -7.31 -13.59
C ALA A 190 -1.18 -7.98 -12.82
N ALA A 191 -0.91 -9.08 -12.10
CA ALA A 191 -1.91 -9.80 -11.33
C ALA A 191 -2.55 -8.93 -10.22
N GLY A 192 -1.75 -8.08 -9.56
CA GLY A 192 -2.26 -7.13 -8.55
C GLY A 192 -3.18 -6.08 -9.16
N ARG A 193 -2.83 -5.55 -10.32
CA ARG A 193 -3.67 -4.59 -11.05
C ARG A 193 -5.01 -5.21 -11.48
N GLU A 194 -4.98 -6.41 -12.05
CA GLU A 194 -6.18 -7.17 -12.42
C GLU A 194 -7.07 -7.48 -11.21
N ALA A 195 -6.48 -7.93 -10.10
CA ALA A 195 -7.22 -8.23 -8.87
C ALA A 195 -7.91 -6.98 -8.31
N ALA A 196 -7.25 -5.84 -8.31
CA ALA A 196 -7.85 -4.60 -7.85
C ALA A 196 -9.00 -4.15 -8.76
N GLN A 197 -8.84 -4.25 -10.09
CA GLN A 197 -9.89 -3.92 -11.06
C GLN A 197 -11.11 -4.82 -10.90
N ALA A 198 -10.91 -6.13 -10.72
CA ALA A 198 -11.99 -7.11 -10.52
C ALA A 198 -12.75 -6.91 -9.20
N ALA A 199 -12.09 -6.38 -8.17
CA ALA A 199 -12.67 -6.17 -6.85
C ALA A 199 -13.35 -4.80 -6.67
N VAL A 200 -13.30 -3.90 -7.68
CA VAL A 200 -14.04 -2.63 -7.64
C VAL A 200 -15.53 -2.94 -7.72
N PRO A 201 -16.34 -2.49 -6.74
CA PRO A 201 -17.79 -2.64 -6.82
C PRO A 201 -18.36 -1.92 -8.05
N ALA A 202 -19.29 -2.57 -8.74
CA ALA A 202 -20.00 -2.01 -9.89
C ALA A 202 -20.84 -0.76 -9.51
#